data_173e5bce7e9ec6e88fa7a3f96f389f95
#
_entry.id   173e5bce7e9ec6e88fa7a3f96f389f95
#
_cell.length_a   1.000
_cell.length_b   1.000
_cell.length_c   1.000
_cell.angle_alpha   90.00
_cell.angle_beta   90.00
_cell.angle_gamma   90.00
#
_symmetry.space_group_name_H-M   'P 1'
#
loop_
_entity.id
_entity.type
_entity.pdbx_description
1 polymer ?
#
loop_
_entity_poly.entity_id
_entity_poly.type
_entity_poly.pdbx_seq_one_letter_code
_entity_poly.pdbx_strand_id
1 'polypeptide(L)'
;MTKAECRSWAFFLQKRRIHMARKLQLVSELANQTAHNITRDVDGWKQYLNTASRLYKYKFDEQLLIYAQRPDATACAEMELWNEKMRRWVKAGSKGIALIRGAETGRPHLEYVFDVADTRPVRGAREPYLWEMREEHYAPVLDALERRYGEGKEDEPGNRLMEIAAKAVREVYPEYLKELAYDAEGSFLEEFDQLNLEVCFRNTLTASVQYTLLTRCGFTPSDYLDDGELAGITEFSTPSVLHHLGNAASTEYFTPRELSVRF
;
A
#
# COMPACT_ATOMS: atom_id res chain seq x y z
N MET A 1 -37.10 -31.83 -4.71
CA MET A 1 -37.16 -30.36 -4.80
C MET A 1 -38.35 -29.97 -5.68
N THR A 2 -39.28 -29.25 -5.14
CA THR A 2 -40.49 -28.81 -5.90
C THR A 2 -40.12 -27.56 -6.74
N LYS A 3 -40.93 -27.32 -7.81
CA LYS A 3 -40.77 -26.09 -8.64
C LYS A 3 -40.84 -24.78 -7.81
N ALA A 4 -41.55 -24.78 -6.70
CA ALA A 4 -41.66 -23.64 -5.79
C ALA A 4 -40.38 -23.42 -5.00
N GLU A 5 -39.76 -24.49 -4.51
CA GLU A 5 -38.46 -24.43 -3.81
C GLU A 5 -37.34 -23.91 -4.74
N CYS A 6 -37.34 -24.36 -6.00
CA CYS A 6 -36.39 -23.93 -7.01
C CYS A 6 -36.50 -22.40 -7.31
N ARG A 7 -37.73 -21.88 -7.39
CA ARG A 7 -37.99 -20.44 -7.58
C ARG A 7 -37.56 -19.62 -6.35
N SER A 8 -37.81 -20.11 -5.15
CA SER A 8 -37.37 -19.44 -3.89
C SER A 8 -35.85 -19.38 -3.78
N TRP A 9 -35.15 -20.46 -4.12
CA TRP A 9 -33.70 -20.50 -4.16
C TRP A 9 -33.10 -19.56 -5.22
N ALA A 10 -33.67 -19.52 -6.42
CA ALA A 10 -33.23 -18.61 -7.47
C ALA A 10 -33.37 -17.13 -7.05
N PHE A 11 -34.49 -16.78 -6.44
CA PHE A 11 -34.74 -15.44 -5.92
C PHE A 11 -33.77 -15.07 -4.78
N PHE A 12 -33.48 -15.98 -3.87
CA PHE A 12 -32.51 -15.78 -2.79
C PHE A 12 -31.10 -15.57 -3.34
N LEU A 13 -30.67 -16.38 -4.30
CA LEU A 13 -29.38 -16.24 -4.97
C LEU A 13 -29.27 -14.91 -5.72
N GLN A 14 -30.34 -14.48 -6.38
CA GLN A 14 -30.39 -13.20 -7.09
C GLN A 14 -30.28 -12.02 -6.12
N LYS A 15 -31.00 -12.01 -4.99
CA LYS A 15 -30.88 -11.00 -3.93
C LYS A 15 -29.44 -10.94 -3.38
N ARG A 16 -28.83 -12.09 -3.16
CA ARG A 16 -27.47 -12.19 -2.65
C ARG A 16 -26.45 -11.62 -3.66
N ARG A 17 -26.61 -11.91 -4.95
CA ARG A 17 -25.79 -11.33 -6.02
C ARG A 17 -25.91 -9.81 -6.10
N ILE A 18 -27.11 -9.29 -6.07
CA ILE A 18 -27.37 -7.82 -6.08
C ILE A 18 -26.73 -7.15 -4.86
N HIS A 19 -26.87 -7.75 -3.69
CA HIS A 19 -26.29 -7.22 -2.46
C HIS A 19 -24.75 -7.21 -2.50
N MET A 20 -24.12 -8.28 -3.01
CA MET A 20 -22.68 -8.36 -3.18
C MET A 20 -22.16 -7.37 -4.23
N ALA A 21 -22.84 -7.22 -5.37
CA ALA A 21 -22.47 -6.25 -6.39
C ALA A 21 -22.53 -4.81 -5.84
N ARG A 22 -23.58 -4.48 -5.08
CA ARG A 22 -23.70 -3.16 -4.44
C ARG A 22 -22.58 -2.91 -3.41
N LYS A 23 -22.21 -3.90 -2.62
CA LYS A 23 -21.08 -3.77 -1.68
C LYS A 23 -19.76 -3.56 -2.40
N LEU A 24 -19.51 -4.32 -3.47
CA LEU A 24 -18.30 -4.15 -4.29
C LEU A 24 -18.23 -2.72 -4.85
N GLN A 25 -19.35 -2.22 -5.39
CA GLN A 25 -19.41 -0.84 -5.89
C GLN A 25 -19.09 0.19 -4.81
N LEU A 26 -19.68 0.07 -3.60
CA LEU A 26 -19.39 0.97 -2.48
C LEU A 26 -17.93 0.95 -2.05
N VAL A 27 -17.28 -0.22 -2.06
CA VAL A 27 -15.85 -0.33 -1.73
C VAL A 27 -14.98 0.29 -2.85
N SER A 28 -15.37 0.13 -4.12
CA SER A 28 -14.70 0.78 -5.24
C SER A 28 -14.85 2.32 -5.19
N GLU A 29 -16.04 2.81 -4.89
CA GLU A 29 -16.27 4.25 -4.69
C GLU A 29 -15.45 4.81 -3.52
N LEU A 30 -15.33 4.05 -2.43
CA LEU A 30 -14.48 4.42 -1.29
C LEU A 30 -12.99 4.52 -1.70
N ALA A 31 -12.48 3.58 -2.49
CA ALA A 31 -11.12 3.63 -3.01
C ALA A 31 -10.89 4.90 -3.85
N ASN A 32 -11.80 5.21 -4.78
CA ASN A 32 -11.70 6.40 -5.62
C ASN A 32 -11.74 7.69 -4.80
N GLN A 33 -12.65 7.81 -3.84
CA GLN A 33 -12.72 8.98 -2.96
C GLN A 33 -11.44 9.12 -2.13
N THR A 34 -10.89 8.01 -1.65
CA THR A 34 -9.65 8.03 -0.87
C THR A 34 -8.48 8.45 -1.73
N ALA A 35 -8.38 7.95 -2.96
CA ALA A 35 -7.37 8.37 -3.93
C ALA A 35 -7.36 9.89 -4.12
N HIS A 36 -8.51 10.49 -4.38
CA HIS A 36 -8.64 11.95 -4.50
C HIS A 36 -8.28 12.69 -3.21
N ASN A 37 -8.65 12.15 -2.05
CA ASN A 37 -8.37 12.81 -0.77
C ASN A 37 -6.88 12.84 -0.43
N ILE A 38 -6.16 11.73 -0.66
CA ILE A 38 -4.73 11.63 -0.33
C ILE A 38 -3.82 12.37 -1.31
N THR A 39 -4.31 12.70 -2.51
CA THR A 39 -3.55 13.48 -3.51
C THR A 39 -3.87 14.97 -3.47
N ARG A 40 -4.83 15.41 -2.65
CA ARG A 40 -5.24 16.81 -2.59
C ARG A 40 -4.17 17.73 -2.01
N ASP A 41 -3.39 17.23 -1.09
CA ASP A 41 -2.30 17.96 -0.43
C ASP A 41 -1.21 16.99 0.07
N VAL A 42 -0.05 17.55 0.41
CA VAL A 42 1.11 16.80 0.90
C VAL A 42 0.83 16.08 2.22
N ASP A 43 0.04 16.68 3.11
CA ASP A 43 -0.28 16.10 4.41
C ASP A 43 -1.13 14.84 4.26
N GLY A 44 -2.13 14.84 3.39
CA GLY A 44 -2.93 13.67 3.05
C GLY A 44 -2.06 12.51 2.54
N TRP A 45 -1.11 12.83 1.67
CA TRP A 45 -0.17 11.84 1.13
C TRP A 45 0.75 11.28 2.22
N LYS A 46 1.34 12.12 3.07
CA LYS A 46 2.17 11.68 4.20
C LYS A 46 1.41 10.77 5.17
N GLN A 47 0.15 11.09 5.49
CA GLN A 47 -0.68 10.25 6.34
C GLN A 47 -0.90 8.86 5.72
N TYR A 48 -1.14 8.81 4.41
CA TYR A 48 -1.23 7.55 3.68
C TYR A 48 0.10 6.80 3.72
N LEU A 49 1.24 7.44 3.39
CA LEU A 49 2.56 6.82 3.38
C LEU A 49 2.95 6.25 4.75
N ASN A 50 2.59 6.91 5.85
CA ASN A 50 2.78 6.40 7.21
C ASN A 50 2.05 5.06 7.43
N THR A 51 0.86 4.90 6.87
CA THR A 51 0.13 3.63 6.96
C THR A 51 0.71 2.59 6.01
N ALA A 52 1.02 3.00 4.77
CA ALA A 52 1.61 2.14 3.75
C ALA A 52 2.95 1.53 4.20
N SER A 53 3.78 2.29 4.93
CA SER A 53 5.07 1.81 5.46
C SER A 53 4.91 0.58 6.37
N ARG A 54 3.80 0.46 7.09
CA ARG A 54 3.47 -0.71 7.93
C ARG A 54 2.86 -1.86 7.14
N LEU A 55 2.19 -1.53 6.02
CA LEU A 55 1.41 -2.48 5.20
C LEU A 55 2.15 -2.98 3.96
N TYR A 56 3.47 -2.98 3.98
CA TYR A 56 4.35 -3.28 2.84
C TYR A 56 4.09 -4.63 2.12
N LYS A 57 3.33 -5.55 2.73
CA LYS A 57 2.95 -6.85 2.12
C LYS A 57 1.72 -6.76 1.22
N TYR A 58 1.03 -5.63 1.26
CA TYR A 58 -0.16 -5.36 0.47
C TYR A 58 0.20 -4.56 -0.78
N LYS A 59 -0.49 -4.82 -1.89
CA LYS A 59 -0.40 -4.00 -3.10
C LYS A 59 -1.02 -2.62 -2.84
N PHE A 60 -0.70 -1.64 -3.68
CA PHE A 60 -1.19 -0.27 -3.54
C PHE A 60 -2.71 -0.18 -3.34
N ASP A 61 -3.50 -0.83 -4.20
CA ASP A 61 -4.97 -0.78 -4.10
C ASP A 61 -5.50 -1.34 -2.78
N GLU A 62 -4.83 -2.35 -2.25
CA GLU A 62 -5.18 -2.94 -0.96
C GLU A 62 -4.76 -2.04 0.21
N GLN A 63 -3.56 -1.45 0.13
CA GLN A 63 -3.10 -0.46 1.12
C GLN A 63 -4.05 0.73 1.17
N LEU A 64 -4.50 1.22 0.00
CA LEU A 64 -5.45 2.32 -0.10
C LEU A 64 -6.79 1.99 0.58
N LEU A 65 -7.32 0.79 0.33
CA LEU A 65 -8.55 0.33 0.95
C LEU A 65 -8.40 0.07 2.46
N ILE A 66 -7.25 -0.41 2.92
CA ILE A 66 -6.98 -0.56 4.35
C ILE A 66 -6.91 0.83 4.99
N TYR A 67 -6.14 1.75 4.41
CA TYR A 67 -6.03 3.13 4.89
C TYR A 67 -7.40 3.82 4.98
N ALA A 68 -8.23 3.70 3.93
CA ALA A 68 -9.56 4.30 3.89
C ALA A 68 -10.48 3.85 5.02
N GLN A 69 -10.35 2.59 5.47
CA GLN A 69 -11.21 1.98 6.48
C GLN A 69 -10.56 1.97 7.86
N ARG A 70 -9.22 1.99 7.91
CA ARG A 70 -8.46 1.93 9.15
C ARG A 70 -7.07 2.58 8.98
N PRO A 71 -6.96 3.91 9.08
CA PRO A 71 -5.69 4.63 8.90
C PRO A 71 -4.60 4.23 9.91
N ASP A 72 -5.00 3.77 11.10
CA ASP A 72 -4.12 3.30 12.18
C ASP A 72 -3.72 1.82 12.08
N ALA A 73 -4.07 1.12 11.00
CA ALA A 73 -3.74 -0.28 10.81
C ALA A 73 -2.24 -0.54 10.92
N THR A 74 -1.89 -1.63 11.61
CA THR A 74 -0.49 -2.02 11.85
C THR A 74 -0.13 -3.36 11.21
N ALA A 75 -0.96 -4.38 11.36
CA ALA A 75 -0.77 -5.68 10.74
C ALA A 75 -2.12 -6.31 10.44
N CYS A 76 -2.45 -6.39 9.17
CA CYS A 76 -3.70 -6.97 8.71
C CYS A 76 -3.50 -8.39 8.18
N ALA A 77 -4.48 -9.25 8.42
CA ALA A 77 -4.55 -10.57 7.81
C ALA A 77 -5.99 -11.11 7.83
N GLU A 78 -6.22 -12.15 7.03
CA GLU A 78 -7.47 -12.88 7.01
C GLU A 78 -7.75 -13.57 8.34
N MET A 79 -9.03 -13.76 8.65
CA MET A 79 -9.46 -14.39 9.89
C MET A 79 -8.87 -15.80 10.08
N GLU A 80 -8.74 -16.57 9.00
CA GLU A 80 -8.15 -17.91 9.02
C GLU A 80 -6.69 -17.86 9.49
N LEU A 81 -5.89 -16.92 8.95
CA LEU A 81 -4.49 -16.77 9.37
C LEU A 81 -4.40 -16.40 10.84
N TRP A 82 -5.22 -15.46 11.32
CA TRP A 82 -5.25 -15.09 12.73
C TRP A 82 -5.63 -16.28 13.63
N ASN A 83 -6.72 -16.96 13.31
CA ASN A 83 -7.27 -18.02 14.16
C ASN A 83 -6.39 -19.27 14.15
N GLU A 84 -5.99 -19.76 12.95
CA GLU A 84 -5.35 -21.06 12.81
C GLU A 84 -3.82 -21.00 12.93
N LYS A 85 -3.19 -20.01 12.26
CA LYS A 85 -1.72 -19.94 12.22
C LYS A 85 -1.14 -19.17 13.40
N MET A 86 -1.78 -18.05 13.78
CA MET A 86 -1.32 -17.18 14.85
C MET A 86 -1.94 -17.51 16.21
N ARG A 87 -3.01 -18.32 16.22
CA ARG A 87 -3.79 -18.63 17.44
C ARG A 87 -4.25 -17.37 18.17
N ARG A 88 -4.68 -16.40 17.39
CA ARG A 88 -5.27 -15.15 17.86
C ARG A 88 -6.69 -15.06 17.28
N TRP A 89 -7.66 -14.90 18.16
CA TRP A 89 -9.05 -14.92 17.73
C TRP A 89 -9.54 -13.51 17.44
N VAL A 90 -10.15 -13.33 16.28
CA VAL A 90 -10.84 -12.08 15.96
C VAL A 90 -11.95 -11.84 16.99
N LYS A 91 -11.96 -10.66 17.60
CA LYS A 91 -12.94 -10.29 18.63
C LYS A 91 -14.35 -10.22 18.02
N ALA A 92 -15.32 -10.73 18.76
CA ALA A 92 -16.71 -10.62 18.35
C ALA A 92 -17.11 -9.15 18.16
N GLY A 93 -17.77 -8.84 17.05
CA GLY A 93 -18.17 -7.48 16.70
C GLY A 93 -17.11 -6.63 15.97
N SER A 94 -15.90 -7.14 15.77
CA SER A 94 -14.91 -6.47 14.93
C SER A 94 -15.42 -6.34 13.49
N LYS A 95 -15.19 -5.18 12.88
CA LYS A 95 -15.53 -4.94 11.48
C LYS A 95 -14.33 -5.34 10.61
N GLY A 96 -14.54 -6.28 9.70
CA GLY A 96 -13.53 -6.62 8.71
C GLY A 96 -13.30 -5.48 7.72
N ILE A 97 -12.04 -5.24 7.38
CA ILE A 97 -11.61 -4.32 6.34
C ILE A 97 -11.84 -5.00 5.00
N ALA A 98 -12.66 -4.42 4.13
CA ALA A 98 -13.01 -4.99 2.84
C ALA A 98 -11.95 -4.67 1.80
N LEU A 99 -11.41 -5.71 1.15
CA LEU A 99 -10.48 -5.61 0.03
C LEU A 99 -11.18 -6.12 -1.24
N ILE A 100 -10.80 -5.58 -2.39
CA ILE A 100 -11.22 -6.07 -3.71
C ILE A 100 -10.14 -7.01 -4.23
N ARG A 101 -10.49 -8.27 -4.47
CA ARG A 101 -9.63 -9.28 -5.05
C ARG A 101 -10.15 -9.75 -6.39
N GLY A 102 -9.28 -10.32 -7.22
CA GLY A 102 -9.64 -10.94 -8.49
C GLY A 102 -10.03 -9.97 -9.60
N ALA A 103 -9.72 -8.69 -9.46
CA ALA A 103 -9.96 -7.70 -10.52
C ALA A 103 -9.13 -8.02 -11.77
N GLU A 104 -7.88 -8.44 -11.60
CA GLU A 104 -6.96 -8.86 -12.66
C GLU A 104 -7.43 -10.09 -13.44
N THR A 105 -8.27 -10.92 -12.85
CA THR A 105 -8.87 -12.11 -13.51
C THR A 105 -10.26 -11.86 -14.08
N GLY A 106 -10.74 -10.60 -14.01
CA GLY A 106 -12.10 -10.21 -14.42
C GLY A 106 -13.22 -10.75 -13.51
N ARG A 107 -12.90 -11.21 -12.30
CA ARG A 107 -13.86 -11.75 -11.32
C ARG A 107 -13.72 -11.05 -9.96
N PRO A 108 -13.94 -9.72 -9.89
CA PRO A 108 -13.77 -9.00 -8.65
C PRO A 108 -14.73 -9.49 -7.57
N HIS A 109 -14.20 -9.68 -6.36
CA HIS A 109 -14.96 -10.08 -5.18
C HIS A 109 -14.38 -9.43 -3.93
N LEU A 110 -15.14 -9.42 -2.85
CA LEU A 110 -14.69 -8.87 -1.57
C LEU A 110 -14.09 -9.97 -0.69
N GLU A 111 -12.90 -9.71 -0.20
CA GLU A 111 -12.29 -10.41 0.93
C GLU A 111 -12.18 -9.48 2.14
N TYR A 112 -12.09 -10.07 3.32
CA TYR A 112 -12.04 -9.29 4.56
C TYR A 112 -10.79 -9.63 5.36
N VAL A 113 -10.04 -8.60 5.74
CA VAL A 113 -8.91 -8.71 6.65
C VAL A 113 -9.21 -8.00 7.96
N PHE A 114 -8.49 -8.36 8.99
CA PHE A 114 -8.61 -7.80 10.34
C PHE A 114 -7.24 -7.35 10.82
N ASP A 115 -7.18 -6.19 11.46
CA ASP A 115 -5.95 -5.73 12.09
C ASP A 115 -5.66 -6.53 13.37
N VAL A 116 -4.39 -6.61 13.74
CA VAL A 116 -3.95 -7.29 14.96
C VAL A 116 -4.65 -6.76 16.21
N ALA A 117 -4.97 -5.46 16.26
CA ALA A 117 -5.68 -4.84 17.38
C ALA A 117 -7.12 -5.37 17.53
N ASP A 118 -7.71 -5.92 16.45
CA ASP A 118 -9.02 -6.58 16.49
C ASP A 118 -8.95 -8.03 16.96
N THR A 119 -7.76 -8.52 17.30
CA THR A 119 -7.57 -9.90 17.75
C THR A 119 -7.27 -10.00 19.24
N ARG A 120 -7.49 -11.18 19.82
CA ARG A 120 -7.07 -11.52 21.18
C ARG A 120 -6.23 -12.80 21.15
N PRO A 121 -5.11 -12.85 21.89
CA PRO A 121 -4.33 -14.07 22.00
C PRO A 121 -5.08 -15.15 22.77
N VAL A 122 -4.90 -16.42 22.39
CA VAL A 122 -5.33 -17.58 23.17
C VAL A 122 -4.09 -18.36 23.62
N ARG A 123 -4.27 -19.39 24.45
CA ARG A 123 -3.13 -20.20 24.94
C ARG A 123 -2.29 -20.73 23.78
N GLY A 124 -1.01 -20.41 23.78
CA GLY A 124 -0.06 -20.75 22.73
C GLY A 124 -0.17 -19.86 21.48
N ALA A 125 -0.73 -18.65 21.61
CA ALA A 125 -0.72 -17.66 20.57
C ALA A 125 0.72 -17.29 20.19
N ARG A 126 0.92 -17.02 18.91
CA ARG A 126 2.14 -16.40 18.40
C ARG A 126 1.94 -14.88 18.39
N GLU A 127 2.93 -14.16 18.90
CA GLU A 127 2.92 -12.70 18.72
C GLU A 127 3.25 -12.38 17.28
N PRO A 128 2.46 -11.47 16.63
CA PRO A 128 2.80 -11.00 15.31
C PRO A 128 4.09 -10.19 15.40
N TYR A 129 5.03 -10.55 14.55
CA TYR A 129 6.27 -9.79 14.42
C TYR A 129 5.96 -8.49 13.66
N LEU A 130 5.86 -7.40 14.40
CA LEU A 130 5.81 -6.06 13.85
C LEU A 130 7.25 -5.58 13.74
N TRP A 131 7.69 -5.37 12.50
CA TRP A 131 9.06 -4.91 12.27
C TRP A 131 9.29 -3.55 12.93
N GLU A 132 10.33 -3.47 13.72
CA GLU A 132 10.85 -2.25 14.32
C GLU A 132 12.36 -2.22 14.09
N MET A 133 12.85 -1.17 13.44
CA MET A 133 14.26 -0.97 13.22
C MET A 133 14.94 -0.62 14.55
N ARG A 134 16.02 -1.31 14.88
CA ARG A 134 16.86 -1.04 16.04
C ARG A 134 18.27 -0.77 15.56
N GLU A 135 19.10 -0.17 16.39
CA GLU A 135 20.49 0.17 16.06
C GLU A 135 21.28 -1.06 15.53
N GLU A 136 21.09 -2.22 16.15
CA GLU A 136 21.70 -3.49 15.73
C GLU A 136 21.31 -3.97 14.33
N HIS A 137 20.19 -3.45 13.79
CA HIS A 137 19.68 -3.80 12.47
C HIS A 137 20.22 -2.88 11.36
N TYR A 138 20.80 -1.71 11.68
CA TYR A 138 21.21 -0.75 10.65
C TYR A 138 22.26 -1.32 9.71
N ALA A 139 23.36 -1.85 10.24
CA ALA A 139 24.42 -2.39 9.40
C ALA A 139 23.93 -3.54 8.51
N PRO A 140 23.26 -4.61 9.04
CA PRO A 140 22.75 -5.69 8.18
C PRO A 140 21.76 -5.23 7.12
N VAL A 141 20.89 -4.24 7.42
CA VAL A 141 19.91 -3.72 6.48
C VAL A 141 20.59 -2.92 5.37
N LEU A 142 21.51 -2.02 5.74
CA LEU A 142 22.27 -1.24 4.77
C LEU A 142 23.10 -2.16 3.86
N ASP A 143 23.81 -3.13 4.42
CA ASP A 143 24.59 -4.11 3.65
C ASP A 143 23.71 -4.89 2.66
N ALA A 144 22.50 -5.26 3.04
CA ALA A 144 21.57 -5.97 2.16
C ALA A 144 21.07 -5.07 1.02
N LEU A 145 20.72 -3.82 1.33
CA LEU A 145 20.30 -2.85 0.33
C LEU A 145 21.43 -2.46 -0.62
N GLU A 146 22.64 -2.24 -0.10
CA GLU A 146 23.82 -1.89 -0.89
C GLU A 146 24.26 -3.03 -1.83
N ARG A 147 24.16 -4.28 -1.40
CA ARG A 147 24.38 -5.43 -2.30
C ARG A 147 23.42 -5.46 -3.48
N ARG A 148 22.20 -4.97 -3.30
CA ARG A 148 21.16 -4.97 -4.35
C ARG A 148 21.24 -3.74 -5.25
N TYR A 149 21.48 -2.54 -4.68
CA TYR A 149 21.37 -1.26 -5.38
C TYR A 149 22.71 -0.52 -5.50
N GLY A 150 23.79 -1.10 -5.00
CA GLY A 150 25.12 -0.49 -4.97
C GLY A 150 25.37 0.38 -3.74
N GLU A 151 26.65 0.53 -3.40
CA GLU A 151 27.08 1.27 -2.21
C GLU A 151 26.60 2.72 -2.20
N GLY A 152 26.15 3.18 -1.03
CA GLY A 152 25.88 4.59 -0.75
C GLY A 152 27.19 5.34 -0.48
N LYS A 153 27.19 6.65 -0.72
CA LYS A 153 28.36 7.53 -0.47
C LYS A 153 28.25 8.27 0.85
N GLU A 154 27.04 8.37 1.37
CA GLU A 154 26.75 9.10 2.60
C GLU A 154 27.12 8.25 3.83
N ASP A 155 27.69 8.87 4.85
CA ASP A 155 28.08 8.18 6.08
C ASP A 155 26.89 8.01 7.05
N GLU A 156 25.98 8.99 7.05
CA GLU A 156 24.79 8.97 7.91
C GLU A 156 23.75 7.98 7.39
N PRO A 157 23.22 7.05 8.23
CA PRO A 157 22.35 5.96 7.78
C PRO A 157 21.07 6.41 7.06
N GLY A 158 20.41 7.49 7.51
CA GLY A 158 19.20 7.99 6.87
C GLY A 158 19.47 8.56 5.48
N ASN A 159 20.55 9.35 5.33
CA ASN A 159 20.98 9.87 4.03
C ASN A 159 21.38 8.75 3.09
N ARG A 160 22.03 7.70 3.60
CA ARG A 160 22.36 6.50 2.82
C ARG A 160 21.12 5.77 2.34
N LEU A 161 20.08 5.65 3.16
CA LEU A 161 18.78 5.09 2.76
C LEU A 161 18.12 5.92 1.66
N MET A 162 18.19 7.26 1.76
CA MET A 162 17.70 8.18 0.74
C MET A 162 18.39 7.97 -0.62
N GLU A 163 19.72 7.85 -0.60
CA GLU A 163 20.51 7.60 -1.81
C GLU A 163 20.16 6.25 -2.45
N ILE A 164 20.06 5.20 -1.65
CA ILE A 164 19.69 3.84 -2.11
C ILE A 164 18.26 3.84 -2.69
N ALA A 165 17.31 4.50 -2.03
CA ALA A 165 15.94 4.65 -2.54
C ALA A 165 15.92 5.32 -3.92
N ALA A 166 16.69 6.39 -4.10
CA ALA A 166 16.81 7.07 -5.39
C ALA A 166 17.43 6.18 -6.48
N LYS A 167 18.39 5.31 -6.14
CA LYS A 167 18.93 4.32 -7.08
C LYS A 167 17.88 3.29 -7.47
N ALA A 168 17.17 2.74 -6.51
CA ALA A 168 16.13 1.76 -6.74
C ALA A 168 14.98 2.32 -7.62
N VAL A 169 14.57 3.56 -7.39
CA VAL A 169 13.56 4.23 -8.24
C VAL A 169 14.04 4.35 -9.68
N ARG A 170 15.31 4.66 -9.92
CA ARG A 170 15.84 4.76 -11.30
C ARG A 170 15.75 3.44 -12.08
N GLU A 171 15.79 2.30 -11.40
CA GLU A 171 15.61 1.00 -12.06
C GLU A 171 14.14 0.73 -12.43
N VAL A 172 13.20 1.23 -11.66
CA VAL A 172 11.78 0.86 -11.73
C VAL A 172 10.93 1.86 -12.53
N TYR A 173 11.16 3.17 -12.37
CA TYR A 173 10.27 4.19 -12.91
C TYR A 173 10.03 4.11 -14.44
N PRO A 174 10.99 3.68 -15.30
CA PRO A 174 10.76 3.68 -16.74
C PRO A 174 9.67 2.69 -17.19
N GLU A 175 9.42 1.64 -16.43
CA GLU A 175 8.38 0.65 -16.72
C GLU A 175 6.98 1.27 -16.56
N TYR A 176 6.80 2.08 -15.51
CA TYR A 176 5.53 2.73 -15.20
C TYR A 176 5.28 4.01 -15.98
N LEU A 177 6.35 4.71 -16.41
CA LEU A 177 6.22 5.98 -17.11
C LEU A 177 5.45 5.86 -18.42
N LYS A 178 5.60 4.76 -19.16
CA LYS A 178 4.92 4.53 -20.44
C LYS A 178 3.41 4.40 -20.24
N GLU A 179 2.99 3.64 -19.25
CA GLU A 179 1.59 3.42 -18.91
C GLU A 179 0.97 4.69 -18.35
N LEU A 180 1.71 5.39 -17.47
CA LEU A 180 1.31 6.69 -16.93
C LEU A 180 1.04 7.71 -18.03
N ALA A 181 1.91 7.81 -19.03
CA ALA A 181 1.75 8.76 -20.14
C ALA A 181 0.49 8.49 -20.97
N TYR A 182 0.07 7.22 -21.04
CA TYR A 182 -1.17 6.84 -21.72
C TYR A 182 -2.42 7.20 -20.88
N ASP A 183 -2.34 7.05 -19.57
CA ASP A 183 -3.46 7.27 -18.63
C ASP A 183 -3.50 8.70 -18.05
N ALA A 184 -2.66 9.61 -18.54
CA ALA A 184 -2.59 10.99 -18.07
C ALA A 184 -3.82 11.84 -18.45
N GLU A 185 -4.61 11.42 -19.43
CA GLU A 185 -5.82 12.12 -19.89
C GLU A 185 -6.80 12.35 -18.71
N GLY A 186 -7.28 13.59 -18.59
CA GLY A 186 -8.19 14.01 -17.52
C GLY A 186 -7.53 14.26 -16.15
N SER A 187 -6.21 14.09 -16.03
CA SER A 187 -5.43 14.50 -14.86
C SER A 187 -4.70 15.83 -15.09
N PHE A 188 -4.12 16.40 -14.04
CA PHE A 188 -3.26 17.59 -14.20
C PHE A 188 -1.96 17.28 -14.96
N LEU A 189 -1.56 16.01 -15.07
CA LEU A 189 -0.40 15.58 -15.85
C LEU A 189 -0.64 15.65 -17.38
N GLU A 190 -1.89 15.78 -17.85
CA GLU A 190 -2.22 15.85 -19.28
C GLU A 190 -1.55 17.06 -19.98
N GLU A 191 -1.38 18.17 -19.24
CA GLU A 191 -0.76 19.39 -19.77
C GLU A 191 0.77 19.33 -19.83
N PHE A 192 1.40 18.28 -19.27
CA PHE A 192 2.84 18.14 -19.20
C PHE A 192 3.39 17.60 -20.53
N ASP A 193 4.49 18.19 -21.00
CA ASP A 193 5.30 17.53 -22.02
C ASP A 193 5.99 16.27 -21.43
N GLN A 194 6.52 15.45 -22.32
CA GLN A 194 7.13 14.17 -21.94
C GLN A 194 8.25 14.34 -20.89
N LEU A 195 9.07 15.39 -20.98
CA LEU A 195 10.17 15.62 -20.04
C LEU A 195 9.64 16.04 -18.67
N ASN A 196 8.68 16.96 -18.62
CA ASN A 196 8.07 17.41 -17.37
C ASN A 196 7.29 16.29 -16.70
N LEU A 197 6.57 15.46 -17.47
CA LEU A 197 5.89 14.27 -16.96
C LEU A 197 6.90 13.30 -16.32
N GLU A 198 7.99 12.99 -17.01
CA GLU A 198 9.04 12.11 -16.47
C GLU A 198 9.65 12.66 -15.17
N VAL A 199 10.01 13.94 -15.17
CA VAL A 199 10.61 14.60 -14.00
C VAL A 199 9.64 14.60 -12.82
N CYS A 200 8.38 14.98 -13.05
CA CYS A 200 7.34 15.00 -12.03
C CYS A 200 7.14 13.60 -11.43
N PHE A 201 6.92 12.59 -12.28
CA PHE A 201 6.73 11.20 -11.84
C PHE A 201 7.92 10.67 -11.04
N ARG A 202 9.13 10.79 -11.61
CA ARG A 202 10.35 10.29 -10.96
C ARG A 202 10.61 10.97 -9.62
N ASN A 203 10.45 12.29 -9.53
CA ASN A 203 10.71 13.02 -8.29
C ASN A 203 9.68 12.67 -7.21
N THR A 204 8.38 12.68 -7.55
CA THR A 204 7.31 12.32 -6.62
C THR A 204 7.42 10.87 -6.14
N LEU A 205 7.77 9.95 -7.06
CA LEU A 205 8.04 8.55 -6.71
C LEU A 205 9.25 8.44 -5.78
N THR A 206 10.34 9.13 -6.09
CA THR A 206 11.57 9.10 -5.26
C THR A 206 11.27 9.57 -3.85
N ALA A 207 10.66 10.73 -3.68
CA ALA A 207 10.32 11.28 -2.37
C ALA A 207 9.35 10.35 -1.60
N SER A 208 8.37 9.75 -2.29
CA SER A 208 7.41 8.81 -1.67
C SER A 208 8.10 7.53 -1.16
N VAL A 209 9.02 6.97 -1.94
CA VAL A 209 9.80 5.78 -1.55
C VAL A 209 10.75 6.10 -0.40
N GLN A 210 11.45 7.25 -0.47
CA GLN A 210 12.33 7.73 0.59
C GLN A 210 11.55 7.92 1.89
N TYR A 211 10.42 8.61 1.85
CA TYR A 211 9.53 8.80 3.01
C TYR A 211 9.11 7.47 3.64
N THR A 212 8.64 6.53 2.81
CA THR A 212 8.19 5.21 3.27
C THR A 212 9.33 4.40 3.88
N LEU A 213 10.51 4.40 3.25
CA LEU A 213 11.68 3.67 3.73
C LEU A 213 12.21 4.26 5.05
N LEU A 214 12.34 5.58 5.15
CA LEU A 214 12.73 6.26 6.39
C LEU A 214 11.77 5.93 7.53
N THR A 215 10.45 6.10 7.29
CA THR A 215 9.43 5.76 8.30
C THR A 215 9.55 4.31 8.75
N ARG A 216 9.73 3.39 7.83
CA ARG A 216 9.84 1.96 8.13
C ARG A 216 11.12 1.62 8.90
N CYS A 217 12.20 2.34 8.63
CA CYS A 217 13.47 2.18 9.33
C CYS A 217 13.55 3.00 10.64
N GLY A 218 12.44 3.63 11.07
CA GLY A 218 12.36 4.33 12.35
C GLY A 218 12.98 5.73 12.36
N PHE A 219 13.31 6.26 11.19
CA PHE A 219 13.73 7.66 11.04
C PHE A 219 12.51 8.57 10.94
N THR A 220 12.69 9.84 11.33
CA THR A 220 11.69 10.89 11.14
C THR A 220 11.85 11.48 9.74
N PRO A 221 10.94 11.27 8.78
CA PRO A 221 11.15 11.74 7.40
C PRO A 221 11.38 13.25 7.27
N SER A 222 10.77 14.08 8.13
CA SER A 222 10.95 15.53 8.11
C SER A 222 12.36 16.02 8.46
N ASP A 223 13.22 15.14 8.97
CA ASP A 223 14.63 15.47 9.20
C ASP A 223 15.45 15.35 7.91
N TYR A 224 14.90 14.73 6.86
CA TYR A 224 15.58 14.41 5.60
C TYR A 224 14.89 14.95 4.36
N LEU A 225 13.57 15.16 4.41
CA LEU A 225 12.73 15.54 3.27
C LEU A 225 11.91 16.78 3.59
N ASP A 226 11.96 17.76 2.72
CA ASP A 226 11.08 18.92 2.75
C ASP A 226 9.74 18.61 2.08
N ASP A 227 8.67 19.33 2.50
CA ASP A 227 7.34 19.19 1.93
C ASP A 227 7.30 19.48 0.42
N GLY A 228 8.17 20.35 -0.06
CA GLY A 228 8.33 20.66 -1.47
C GLY A 228 8.70 19.45 -2.34
N GLU A 229 9.42 18.47 -1.81
CA GLU A 229 9.80 17.26 -2.54
C GLU A 229 8.62 16.33 -2.79
N LEU A 230 7.59 16.38 -1.93
CA LEU A 230 6.34 15.64 -2.09
C LEU A 230 5.25 16.45 -2.78
N ALA A 231 5.46 17.74 -3.09
CA ALA A 231 4.43 18.62 -3.64
C ALA A 231 3.87 18.13 -4.99
N GLY A 232 4.68 17.44 -5.80
CA GLY A 232 4.24 16.84 -7.06
C GLY A 232 3.08 15.85 -6.94
N ILE A 233 2.72 15.40 -5.73
CA ILE A 233 1.59 14.47 -5.54
C ILE A 233 0.26 15.06 -6.01
N THR A 234 0.09 16.37 -5.95
CA THR A 234 -1.15 17.05 -6.37
C THR A 234 -1.44 16.89 -7.86
N GLU A 235 -0.42 16.63 -8.68
CA GLU A 235 -0.57 16.40 -10.12
C GLU A 235 -1.19 15.03 -10.42
N PHE A 236 -1.09 14.07 -9.50
CA PHE A 236 -1.67 12.72 -9.60
C PHE A 236 -3.15 12.72 -9.19
N SER A 237 -3.93 13.62 -9.80
CA SER A 237 -5.29 13.99 -9.37
C SER A 237 -6.37 12.95 -9.70
N THR A 238 -6.08 11.97 -10.54
CA THR A 238 -7.03 10.88 -10.86
C THR A 238 -6.59 9.53 -10.29
N PRO A 239 -7.54 8.62 -10.00
CA PRO A 239 -7.19 7.27 -9.52
C PRO A 239 -6.26 6.49 -10.46
N SER A 240 -6.38 6.67 -11.78
CA SER A 240 -5.54 5.98 -12.78
C SER A 240 -4.07 6.37 -12.67
N VAL A 241 -3.76 7.67 -12.70
CA VAL A 241 -2.36 8.13 -12.60
C VAL A 241 -1.78 7.86 -11.23
N LEU A 242 -2.59 7.96 -10.15
CA LEU A 242 -2.17 7.61 -8.82
C LEU A 242 -1.86 6.11 -8.68
N HIS A 243 -2.61 5.25 -9.37
CA HIS A 243 -2.37 3.80 -9.39
C HIS A 243 -0.97 3.46 -9.91
N HIS A 244 -0.49 4.13 -10.96
CA HIS A 244 0.87 3.93 -11.47
C HIS A 244 1.93 4.36 -10.45
N LEU A 245 1.76 5.54 -9.82
CA LEU A 245 2.66 6.02 -8.77
C LEU A 245 2.67 5.07 -7.56
N GLY A 246 1.50 4.68 -7.09
CA GLY A 246 1.34 3.83 -5.92
C GLY A 246 1.86 2.41 -6.14
N ASN A 247 1.62 1.82 -7.31
CA ASN A 247 2.18 0.52 -7.65
C ASN A 247 3.70 0.58 -7.75
N ALA A 248 4.25 1.60 -8.41
CA ALA A 248 5.70 1.79 -8.46
C ALA A 248 6.30 1.91 -7.05
N ALA A 249 5.66 2.68 -6.16
CA ALA A 249 6.11 2.87 -4.78
C ALA A 249 5.97 1.62 -3.89
N SER A 250 5.00 0.73 -4.19
CA SER A 250 4.73 -0.48 -3.41
C SER A 250 5.30 -1.77 -4.01
N THR A 251 6.12 -1.68 -5.07
CA THR A 251 6.74 -2.85 -5.68
C THR A 251 7.65 -3.60 -4.70
N GLU A 252 7.86 -4.89 -4.95
CA GLU A 252 8.76 -5.74 -4.15
C GLU A 252 10.20 -5.22 -4.09
N TYR A 253 10.59 -4.30 -4.98
CA TYR A 253 11.90 -3.65 -4.97
C TYR A 253 12.11 -2.77 -3.74
N PHE A 254 11.05 -2.13 -3.21
CA PHE A 254 11.12 -1.26 -2.03
C PHE A 254 10.64 -1.96 -0.75
N THR A 255 10.19 -3.19 -0.87
CA THR A 255 9.86 -4.05 0.26
C THR A 255 10.87 -5.21 0.30
N PRO A 256 12.11 -5.00 0.73
CA PRO A 256 13.08 -6.07 0.69
C PRO A 256 12.56 -7.25 1.50
N ARG A 257 12.35 -8.40 0.87
CA ARG A 257 12.32 -9.69 1.58
C ARG A 257 13.55 -9.82 2.48
N GLU A 258 14.57 -9.07 2.16
CA GLU A 258 15.85 -8.94 2.83
C GLU A 258 15.79 -8.08 4.10
N LEU A 259 14.86 -7.10 4.21
CA LEU A 259 14.53 -6.44 5.49
C LEU A 259 13.75 -7.37 6.42
N SER A 260 13.18 -8.46 5.90
CA SER A 260 12.68 -9.57 6.72
C SER A 260 13.78 -10.61 6.91
N VAL A 261 14.97 -10.18 7.30
CA VAL A 261 16.00 -11.10 7.78
C VAL A 261 15.35 -11.89 8.92
N ARG A 262 15.12 -13.16 8.66
CA ARG A 262 14.71 -14.10 9.71
C ARG A 262 15.89 -14.19 10.67
N PHE A 263 15.77 -13.51 11.78
CA PHE A 263 16.53 -13.85 12.98
C PHE A 263 15.80 -14.92 13.77
#